data_646335089cbca5d73c444e5b3ebadc07
#
_entry.id   646335089cbca5d73c444e5b3ebadc07
#
_cell.length_a   1.000
_cell.length_b   1.000
_cell.length_c   1.000
_cell.angle_alpha   90.00
_cell.angle_beta   90.00
_cell.angle_gamma   90.00
#
_symmetry.space_group_name_H-M   'P 1'
#
loop_
_entity.id
_entity.type
_entity.pdbx_description
1 polymer ?
#
loop_
_entity_poly.entity_id
_entity_poly.type
_entity_poly.pdbx_seq_one_letter_code
_entity_poly.pdbx_strand_id
1 'polypeptide(L)'
;MTYGHMLETVRYEGAYPTRERAEQAVRNVLTALGRQLTGEVRAELTDRLPLEAALTLNTQLPDAEQLTGWAFVKDLATRTNATPATARWEAGTVLSVLARLAGPDLLHRLLDQLPDGWALLFGQAQLLRPQHAA
;
A
#
# COMPACT_ATOMS: atom_id res chain seq x y z
N MET A 1 -15.01 0.19 7.33
CA MET A 1 -13.98 0.17 8.39
C MET A 1 -13.69 1.59 8.83
N THR A 2 -13.62 1.82 10.14
CA THR A 2 -13.20 3.13 10.66
C THR A 2 -11.68 3.23 10.65
N TYR A 3 -11.17 4.44 10.74
CA TYR A 3 -9.72 4.63 10.82
C TYR A 3 -9.14 3.96 12.06
N GLY A 4 -9.83 4.07 13.21
CA GLY A 4 -9.37 3.39 14.42
C GLY A 4 -9.29 1.89 14.26
N HIS A 5 -10.28 1.28 13.60
CA HIS A 5 -10.26 -0.15 13.34
C HIS A 5 -9.10 -0.50 12.39
N MET A 6 -8.87 0.31 11.37
CA MET A 6 -7.75 0.11 10.45
C MET A 6 -6.42 0.13 11.19
N LEU A 7 -6.25 1.10 12.08
CA LEU A 7 -5.00 1.20 12.86
C LEU A 7 -4.79 -0.01 13.76
N GLU A 8 -5.87 -0.50 14.40
CA GLU A 8 -5.76 -1.69 15.25
C GLU A 8 -5.43 -2.93 14.42
N THR A 9 -6.01 -3.05 13.25
CA THR A 9 -5.71 -4.17 12.34
C THR A 9 -4.23 -4.13 11.95
N VAL A 10 -3.73 -2.96 11.56
CA VAL A 10 -2.32 -2.79 11.18
C VAL A 10 -1.42 -3.06 12.38
N ARG A 11 -1.80 -2.56 13.58
CA ARG A 11 -1.01 -2.78 14.78
C ARG A 11 -0.86 -4.26 15.06
N TYR A 12 -1.96 -4.99 15.00
CA TYR A 12 -1.96 -6.42 15.29
C TYR A 12 -1.17 -7.21 14.24
N GLU A 13 -1.46 -6.99 12.97
CA GLU A 13 -0.83 -7.75 11.88
C GLU A 13 0.64 -7.40 11.70
N GLY A 14 1.01 -6.16 11.95
CA GLY A 14 2.39 -5.73 11.86
C GLY A 14 3.17 -5.92 13.14
N ALA A 15 2.51 -6.39 14.18
CA ALA A 15 3.12 -6.57 15.51
C ALA A 15 3.74 -5.27 16.04
N TYR A 16 3.06 -4.15 15.79
CA TYR A 16 3.54 -2.87 16.30
C TYR A 16 3.20 -2.73 17.78
N PRO A 17 4.09 -2.14 18.57
CA PRO A 17 3.89 -2.06 20.02
C PRO A 17 2.79 -1.10 20.43
N THR A 18 2.53 -0.07 19.63
CA THR A 18 1.55 0.95 19.95
C THR A 18 0.71 1.30 18.72
N ARG A 19 -0.45 1.89 18.98
CA ARG A 19 -1.32 2.39 17.92
C ARG A 19 -0.65 3.53 17.16
N GLU A 20 0.10 4.38 17.86
CA GLU A 20 0.85 5.49 17.25
C GLU A 20 1.89 4.97 16.26
N ARG A 21 2.57 3.88 16.60
CA ARG A 21 3.55 3.28 15.69
C ARG A 21 2.87 2.70 14.47
N ALA A 22 1.69 2.09 14.66
CA ALA A 22 0.91 1.58 13.54
C ALA A 22 0.46 2.73 12.64
N GLU A 23 0.02 3.84 13.22
CA GLU A 23 -0.39 5.01 12.44
C GLU A 23 0.77 5.57 11.63
N GLN A 24 1.97 5.58 12.20
CA GLN A 24 3.16 6.01 11.47
C GLN A 24 3.36 5.16 10.22
N ALA A 25 3.23 3.84 10.37
CA ALA A 25 3.37 2.92 9.23
C ALA A 25 2.30 3.20 8.17
N VAL A 26 1.06 3.39 8.59
CA VAL A 26 -0.04 3.69 7.66
C VAL A 26 0.25 4.99 6.90
N ARG A 27 0.64 6.04 7.60
CA ARG A 27 0.94 7.32 6.97
C ARG A 27 2.11 7.24 6.00
N ASN A 28 3.17 6.56 6.40
CA ASN A 28 4.35 6.40 5.55
C ASN A 28 3.99 5.71 4.23
N VAL A 29 3.27 4.61 4.33
CA VAL A 29 2.95 3.80 3.15
C VAL A 29 1.93 4.50 2.26
N LEU A 30 0.88 5.08 2.84
CA LEU A 30 -0.14 5.77 2.05
C LEU A 30 0.42 7.01 1.34
N THR A 31 1.28 7.76 2.02
CA THR A 31 1.91 8.93 1.39
C THR A 31 2.74 8.49 0.18
N ALA A 32 3.53 7.43 0.35
CA ALA A 32 4.35 6.92 -0.75
C ALA A 32 3.49 6.34 -1.88
N LEU A 33 2.44 5.61 -1.53
CA LEU A 33 1.54 5.02 -2.52
C LEU A 33 0.83 6.11 -3.34
N GLY A 34 0.50 7.22 -2.70
CA GLY A 34 -0.14 8.34 -3.38
C GLY A 34 0.66 8.90 -4.54
N ARG A 35 1.97 8.70 -4.55
CA ARG A 35 2.82 9.11 -5.67
C ARG A 35 2.79 8.14 -6.83
N GLN A 36 2.21 6.96 -6.63
CA GLN A 36 2.26 5.88 -7.62
C GLN A 36 0.92 5.63 -8.30
N LEU A 37 -0.18 6.11 -7.74
CA LEU A 37 -1.51 5.83 -8.28
C LEU A 37 -2.11 7.05 -8.97
N THR A 38 -2.82 6.82 -10.06
CA THR A 38 -3.48 7.87 -10.84
C THR A 38 -4.88 7.43 -11.26
N GLY A 39 -5.68 8.41 -11.68
CA GLY A 39 -6.94 8.17 -12.37
C GLY A 39 -8.03 7.55 -11.53
N GLU A 40 -8.88 6.77 -12.20
CA GLU A 40 -10.06 6.18 -11.57
C GLU A 40 -9.73 5.20 -10.47
N VAL A 41 -8.65 4.44 -10.64
CA VAL A 41 -8.22 3.47 -9.64
C VAL A 41 -7.88 4.18 -8.33
N ARG A 42 -7.18 5.30 -8.43
CA ARG A 42 -6.87 6.12 -7.26
C ARG A 42 -8.15 6.64 -6.60
N ALA A 43 -9.07 7.13 -7.39
CA ALA A 43 -10.33 7.66 -6.88
C ALA A 43 -11.16 6.58 -6.20
N GLU A 44 -11.24 5.40 -6.80
CA GLU A 44 -12.00 4.31 -6.20
C GLU A 44 -11.38 3.82 -4.90
N LEU A 45 -10.04 3.76 -4.84
CA LEU A 45 -9.38 3.38 -3.59
C LEU A 45 -9.66 4.41 -2.51
N THR A 46 -9.58 5.69 -2.86
CA THR A 46 -9.91 6.79 -1.95
C THR A 46 -11.28 6.58 -1.32
N ASP A 47 -12.28 6.20 -2.14
CA ASP A 47 -13.65 6.00 -1.67
C ASP A 47 -13.79 4.79 -0.74
N ARG A 48 -12.88 3.85 -0.79
CA ARG A 48 -12.90 2.64 0.05
C ARG A 48 -12.22 2.83 1.39
N LEU A 49 -11.46 3.91 1.56
CA LEU A 49 -10.67 4.15 2.75
C LEU A 49 -11.41 4.98 3.79
N PRO A 50 -11.11 4.81 5.08
CA PRO A 50 -11.54 5.77 6.09
C PRO A 50 -11.05 7.16 5.71
N LEU A 51 -11.78 8.19 6.10
CA LEU A 51 -11.49 9.57 5.69
C LEU A 51 -10.04 9.98 5.94
N GLU A 52 -9.52 9.69 7.11
CA GLU A 52 -8.16 10.08 7.48
C GLU A 52 -7.13 9.41 6.57
N ALA A 53 -7.35 8.14 6.25
CA ALA A 53 -6.47 7.41 5.34
C ALA A 53 -6.58 7.96 3.92
N ALA A 54 -7.79 8.27 3.48
CA ALA A 54 -8.02 8.86 2.17
C ALA A 54 -7.30 10.19 2.01
N LEU A 55 -7.36 11.03 3.04
CA LEU A 55 -6.66 12.30 3.03
C LEU A 55 -5.15 12.10 2.93
N THR A 56 -4.62 11.14 3.67
CA THR A 56 -3.18 10.85 3.62
C THR A 56 -2.76 10.37 2.23
N LEU A 57 -3.54 9.47 1.63
CA LEU A 57 -3.26 8.98 0.28
C LEU A 57 -3.17 10.13 -0.71
N ASN A 58 -4.00 11.14 -0.54
CA ASN A 58 -4.12 12.23 -1.49
C ASN A 58 -3.29 13.47 -1.14
N THR A 59 -2.37 13.38 -0.19
CA THR A 59 -1.48 14.50 0.14
C THR A 59 -0.40 14.74 -0.92
N GLN A 60 -0.10 13.72 -1.73
CA GLN A 60 0.95 13.80 -2.73
C GLN A 60 0.37 13.70 -4.14
N LEU A 61 0.96 14.43 -5.07
CA LEU A 61 0.64 14.29 -6.48
C LEU A 61 1.40 13.09 -7.04
N PRO A 62 0.84 12.42 -8.06
CA PRO A 62 1.54 11.31 -8.68
C PRO A 62 2.87 11.74 -9.29
N ASP A 63 3.89 10.90 -9.12
CA ASP A 63 5.18 11.13 -9.77
C ASP A 63 5.09 10.78 -11.24
N ALA A 64 5.96 11.39 -12.05
CA ALA A 64 6.02 11.11 -13.47
C ALA A 64 6.49 9.67 -13.72
N GLU A 65 7.32 9.14 -12.83
CA GLU A 65 7.90 7.81 -12.97
C GLU A 65 7.29 6.85 -11.97
N GLN A 66 6.84 5.70 -12.46
CA GLN A 66 6.36 4.65 -11.59
C GLN A 66 7.49 3.73 -11.17
N LEU A 67 7.49 3.34 -9.91
CA LEU A 67 8.50 2.46 -9.33
C LEU A 67 8.02 1.01 -9.38
N THR A 68 8.97 0.08 -9.54
CA THR A 68 8.68 -1.33 -9.29
C THR A 68 8.43 -1.53 -7.81
N GLY A 69 7.86 -2.68 -7.44
CA GLY A 69 7.64 -2.97 -6.03
C GLY A 69 8.90 -2.88 -5.21
N TRP A 70 10.01 -3.41 -5.73
CA TRP A 70 11.29 -3.35 -5.02
C TRP A 70 11.81 -1.91 -4.88
N ALA A 71 11.73 -1.14 -5.98
CA ALA A 71 12.16 0.25 -5.95
C ALA A 71 11.30 1.08 -4.99
N PHE A 72 10.01 0.77 -4.89
CA PHE A 72 9.11 1.40 -3.94
C PHE A 72 9.56 1.16 -2.51
N VAL A 73 9.91 -0.07 -2.18
CA VAL A 73 10.40 -0.42 -0.84
C VAL A 73 11.69 0.32 -0.52
N LYS A 74 12.62 0.37 -1.47
CA LYS A 74 13.88 1.09 -1.27
C LYS A 74 13.65 2.59 -1.08
N ASP A 75 12.76 3.17 -1.87
CA ASP A 75 12.43 4.58 -1.75
C ASP A 75 11.78 4.87 -0.40
N LEU A 76 10.86 4.01 0.03
CA LEU A 76 10.22 4.13 1.33
C LEU A 76 11.25 4.09 2.45
N ALA A 77 12.19 3.14 2.39
CA ALA A 77 13.24 3.02 3.38
C ALA A 77 14.07 4.31 3.47
N THR A 78 14.43 4.86 2.32
CA THR A 78 15.22 6.10 2.28
C THR A 78 14.45 7.28 2.89
N ARG A 79 13.19 7.43 2.50
CA ARG A 79 12.36 8.56 2.95
C ARG A 79 12.03 8.49 4.44
N THR A 80 11.94 7.30 4.98
CA THR A 80 11.60 7.12 6.41
C THR A 80 12.82 6.84 7.28
N ASN A 81 14.01 6.87 6.69
CA ASN A 81 15.27 6.58 7.39
C ASN A 81 15.23 5.22 8.07
N ALA A 82 14.72 4.23 7.36
CA ALA A 82 14.59 2.86 7.85
C ALA A 82 15.41 1.91 6.99
N THR A 83 15.54 0.67 7.44
CA THR A 83 16.18 -0.35 6.63
C THR A 83 15.21 -0.86 5.58
N PRO A 84 15.68 -1.43 4.46
CA PRO A 84 14.80 -2.05 3.48
C PRO A 84 13.91 -3.14 4.10
N ALA A 85 14.42 -3.91 5.04
CA ALA A 85 13.63 -4.94 5.71
C ALA A 85 12.47 -4.35 6.50
N THR A 86 12.71 -3.28 7.24
CA THR A 86 11.65 -2.59 7.99
C THR A 86 10.62 -1.99 7.03
N ALA A 87 11.10 -1.32 5.97
CA ALA A 87 10.20 -0.72 4.99
C ALA A 87 9.36 -1.79 4.27
N ARG A 88 9.98 -2.93 3.95
CA ARG A 88 9.26 -4.06 3.33
C ARG A 88 8.15 -4.57 4.25
N TRP A 89 8.44 -4.66 5.53
CA TRP A 89 7.46 -5.10 6.52
C TRP A 89 6.29 -4.12 6.62
N GLU A 90 6.58 -2.83 6.72
CA GLU A 90 5.54 -1.80 6.78
C GLU A 90 4.69 -1.81 5.51
N ALA A 91 5.33 -1.82 4.35
CA ALA A 91 4.62 -1.84 3.08
C ALA A 91 3.72 -3.07 2.98
N GLY A 92 4.25 -4.25 3.27
CA GLY A 92 3.48 -5.48 3.19
C GLY A 92 2.29 -5.49 4.13
N THR A 93 2.47 -5.04 5.35
CA THR A 93 1.40 -5.00 6.35
C THR A 93 0.28 -4.05 5.92
N VAL A 94 0.63 -2.82 5.59
CA VAL A 94 -0.37 -1.81 5.23
C VAL A 94 -1.05 -2.17 3.92
N LEU A 95 -0.28 -2.57 2.91
CA LEU A 95 -0.86 -2.88 1.60
C LEU A 95 -1.75 -4.12 1.66
N SER A 96 -1.47 -5.09 2.52
CA SER A 96 -2.36 -6.24 2.70
C SER A 96 -3.72 -5.82 3.26
N VAL A 97 -3.73 -4.86 4.18
CA VAL A 97 -4.98 -4.32 4.70
C VAL A 97 -5.73 -3.57 3.60
N LEU A 98 -5.01 -2.78 2.80
CA LEU A 98 -5.61 -2.07 1.68
C LEU A 98 -6.22 -3.04 0.66
N ALA A 99 -5.57 -4.17 0.42
CA ALA A 99 -6.09 -5.17 -0.51
C ALA A 99 -7.47 -5.66 -0.09
N ARG A 100 -7.66 -5.85 1.22
CA ARG A 100 -8.96 -6.28 1.75
C ARG A 100 -10.02 -5.18 1.60
N LEU A 101 -9.63 -3.93 1.83
CA LEU A 101 -10.55 -2.81 1.67
C LEU A 101 -10.92 -2.57 0.21
N ALA A 102 -9.97 -2.76 -0.68
CA ALA A 102 -10.19 -2.58 -2.12
C ALA A 102 -11.12 -3.64 -2.69
N GLY A 103 -10.96 -4.88 -2.24
CA GLY A 103 -11.66 -6.00 -2.83
C GLY A 103 -10.97 -6.48 -4.10
N PRO A 104 -11.31 -7.70 -4.56
CA PRO A 104 -10.56 -8.34 -5.65
C PRO A 104 -10.58 -7.60 -6.98
N ASP A 105 -11.72 -7.01 -7.36
CA ASP A 105 -11.82 -6.33 -8.66
C ASP A 105 -10.96 -5.07 -8.70
N LEU A 106 -11.06 -4.24 -7.66
CA LEU A 106 -10.27 -3.02 -7.60
C LEU A 106 -8.79 -3.35 -7.45
N LEU A 107 -8.45 -4.35 -6.63
CA LEU A 107 -7.08 -4.77 -6.47
C LEU A 107 -6.47 -5.23 -7.79
N HIS A 108 -7.23 -5.98 -8.58
CA HIS A 108 -6.76 -6.42 -9.89
C HIS A 108 -6.42 -5.22 -10.78
N ARG A 109 -7.29 -4.21 -10.80
CA ARG A 109 -7.05 -3.02 -11.60
C ARG A 109 -5.89 -2.17 -11.07
N LEU A 110 -5.71 -2.15 -9.74
CA LEU A 110 -4.55 -1.49 -9.15
C LEU A 110 -3.26 -2.15 -9.64
N LEU A 111 -3.21 -3.47 -9.60
CA LEU A 111 -2.02 -4.22 -10.00
C LEU A 111 -1.75 -4.10 -11.50
N ASP A 112 -2.79 -3.98 -12.31
CA ASP A 112 -2.62 -3.76 -13.75
C ASP A 112 -1.98 -2.42 -14.05
N GLN A 113 -2.17 -1.43 -13.20
CA GLN A 113 -1.59 -0.10 -13.38
C GLN A 113 -0.12 -0.05 -12.93
N LEU A 114 0.25 -0.91 -12.00
CA LEU A 114 1.55 -0.83 -11.34
C LEU A 114 2.58 -1.76 -12.01
N PRO A 115 3.87 -1.37 -11.97
CA PRO A 115 4.94 -2.22 -12.49
C PRO A 115 5.10 -3.52 -11.70
N ASP A 116 6.10 -4.31 -12.08
CA ASP A 116 6.37 -5.60 -11.45
C ASP A 116 6.66 -5.51 -9.96
N GLY A 117 6.32 -6.57 -9.24
CA GLY A 117 6.67 -6.71 -7.83
C GLY A 117 5.59 -6.24 -6.86
N TRP A 118 4.62 -5.47 -7.33
CA TRP A 118 3.59 -4.94 -6.44
C TRP A 118 2.62 -6.01 -5.92
N ALA A 119 2.37 -7.05 -6.71
CA ALA A 119 1.45 -8.11 -6.28
C ALA A 119 1.89 -8.72 -4.96
N LEU A 120 3.18 -8.99 -4.82
CA LEU A 120 3.71 -9.57 -3.57
C LEU A 120 3.56 -8.60 -2.40
N LEU A 121 3.72 -7.31 -2.64
CA LEU A 121 3.55 -6.30 -1.59
C LEU A 121 2.11 -6.27 -1.08
N PHE A 122 1.14 -6.49 -1.97
CA PHE A 122 -0.26 -6.54 -1.59
C PHE A 122 -0.67 -7.91 -1.03
N GLY A 123 0.27 -8.81 -0.85
CA GLY A 123 -0.01 -10.14 -0.32
C GLY A 123 -0.56 -11.11 -1.33
N GLN A 124 -0.43 -10.82 -2.63
CA GLN A 124 -0.90 -11.70 -3.69
C GLN A 124 0.23 -12.58 -4.20
N ALA A 125 -0.09 -13.83 -4.44
CA ALA A 125 0.90 -14.76 -4.99
C ALA A 125 1.02 -14.52 -6.49
N GLN A 126 2.10 -13.89 -6.90
CA GLN A 126 2.32 -13.56 -8.30
C GLN A 126 2.36 -14.79 -9.19
N LEU A 127 2.83 -15.89 -8.63
CA LEU A 127 2.90 -17.15 -9.35
C LEU A 127 1.54 -17.68 -9.75
N LEU A 128 0.47 -17.15 -9.16
CA LEU A 128 -0.89 -17.56 -9.50
C LEU A 128 -1.46 -16.76 -10.65
N ARG A 129 -0.64 -16.10 -11.43
CA ARG A 129 -1.08 -15.45 -12.66
C ARG A 129 -0.83 -16.40 -13.80
N PRO A 130 -1.66 -17.46 -13.92
CA PRO A 130 -1.39 -18.55 -14.86
C PRO A 130 -1.49 -18.11 -16.31
N GLN A 131 -2.19 -17.07 -16.58
CA GLN A 131 -2.31 -16.50 -17.90
C GLN A 131 -0.95 -16.11 -18.47
N HIS A 132 0.03 -15.89 -17.63
CA HIS A 132 1.37 -15.55 -18.09
C HIS A 132 2.07 -16.74 -18.70
N ALA A 133 1.62 -17.94 -18.34
CA ALA A 133 2.17 -19.16 -18.88
C ALA A 133 1.53 -19.54 -20.20
N ALA A 134 0.42 -18.95 -20.49
CA ALA A 134 -0.33 -19.27 -21.70
C ALA A 134 0.33 -18.70 -22.93
#